data_c481b12b2534ebaa5ae8025a54a19731
#
_entry.id   c481b12b2534ebaa5ae8025a54a19731
#
_cell.length_a   1.000
_cell.length_b   1.000
_cell.length_c   1.000
_cell.angle_alpha   90.00
_cell.angle_beta   90.00
_cell.angle_gamma   90.00
#
_symmetry.space_group_name_H-M   'P 1'
#
loop_
_entity.id
_entity.type
_entity.pdbx_description
1 polymer ?
#
loop_
_entity_poly.entity_id
_entity_poly.type
_entity_poly.pdbx_seq_one_letter_code
_entity_poly.pdbx_strand_id
1 'polypeptide(L)'
;NFLKTMGMGPDQFVGLYSVIFFGMLAGVLFSAVTFSRERTLLHLVLASFLILIASKLDAHLTSDIRPQNFYHSQFLIAFANGLFIGPLLLVGFGRALKESPAHVVTFIVLFSATQNFGGLIGSSFYNTYQKRQTQVYQMDISRNLERTDPTIDQRLKQYQAKFSPNIADPVQDQLQATKTLSQTANREAQVRAYNDVINFNSIVAIVLFLWGLCNIIWAKYLTYREKLTASSTSS
;
A
#
# COMPACT_ATOMS: atom_id res chain seq x y z
N ASN A 1 7.81 -0.20 7.11
CA ASN A 1 7.87 0.38 8.49
C ASN A 1 6.87 -0.31 9.44
N PHE A 2 5.61 -0.54 9.05
CA PHE A 2 4.58 -1.13 9.91
C PHE A 2 4.99 -2.46 10.56
N LEU A 3 5.47 -3.45 9.78
CA LEU A 3 5.91 -4.74 10.31
C LEU A 3 7.11 -4.63 11.29
N LYS A 4 8.00 -3.65 11.08
CA LYS A 4 9.09 -3.37 12.02
C LYS A 4 8.56 -2.86 13.36
N THR A 5 7.52 -2.03 13.36
CA THR A 5 6.89 -1.55 14.60
C THR A 5 6.16 -2.67 15.35
N MET A 6 5.83 -3.77 14.66
CA MET A 6 5.28 -4.99 15.24
C MET A 6 6.34 -5.92 15.86
N GLY A 7 7.62 -5.49 15.87
CA GLY A 7 8.71 -6.24 16.49
C GLY A 7 9.30 -7.34 15.60
N MET A 8 9.07 -7.31 14.29
CA MET A 8 9.61 -8.29 13.36
C MET A 8 11.06 -7.97 12.99
N GLY A 9 11.92 -8.99 13.01
CA GLY A 9 13.33 -8.87 12.66
C GLY A 9 13.60 -8.86 11.16
N PRO A 10 14.80 -8.39 10.74
CA PRO A 10 15.17 -8.29 9.32
C PRO A 10 15.06 -9.61 8.56
N ASP A 11 15.40 -10.71 9.20
CA ASP A 11 15.41 -12.05 8.58
C ASP A 11 14.02 -12.52 8.14
N GLN A 12 12.97 -12.03 8.82
CA GLN A 12 11.59 -12.35 8.50
C GLN A 12 11.09 -11.64 7.24
N PHE A 13 11.81 -10.62 6.76
CA PHE A 13 11.43 -9.86 5.56
C PHE A 13 12.03 -10.40 4.27
N VAL A 14 12.99 -11.33 4.32
CA VAL A 14 13.66 -11.85 3.12
C VAL A 14 12.65 -12.42 2.12
N GLY A 15 11.71 -13.25 2.59
CA GLY A 15 10.65 -13.81 1.74
C GLY A 15 9.75 -12.72 1.15
N LEU A 16 9.40 -11.71 1.94
CA LEU A 16 8.55 -10.60 1.49
C LEU A 16 9.24 -9.77 0.40
N TYR A 17 10.51 -9.44 0.58
CA TYR A 17 11.29 -8.72 -0.44
C TYR A 17 11.46 -9.52 -1.72
N SER A 18 11.64 -10.83 -1.62
CA SER A 18 11.69 -11.73 -2.78
C SER A 18 10.38 -11.70 -3.56
N VAL A 19 9.23 -11.77 -2.87
CA VAL A 19 7.90 -11.68 -3.50
C VAL A 19 7.70 -10.33 -4.20
N ILE A 20 8.09 -9.22 -3.57
CA ILE A 20 8.03 -7.87 -4.17
C ILE A 20 8.91 -7.82 -5.42
N PHE A 21 10.13 -8.33 -5.36
CA PHE A 21 11.07 -8.34 -6.49
C PHE A 21 10.51 -9.12 -7.68
N PHE A 22 10.05 -10.35 -7.45
CA PHE A 22 9.47 -11.17 -8.51
C PHE A 22 8.17 -10.61 -9.06
N GLY A 23 7.32 -10.02 -8.20
CA GLY A 23 6.11 -9.33 -8.62
C GLY A 23 6.42 -8.16 -9.56
N MET A 24 7.38 -7.31 -9.19
CA MET A 24 7.78 -6.17 -10.01
C MET A 24 8.40 -6.62 -11.34
N LEU A 25 9.30 -7.61 -11.32
CA LEU A 25 9.91 -8.18 -12.53
C LEU A 25 8.84 -8.74 -13.48
N ALA A 26 7.90 -9.53 -12.95
CA ALA A 26 6.81 -10.10 -13.74
C ALA A 26 5.91 -8.99 -14.34
N GLY A 27 5.62 -7.92 -13.58
CA GLY A 27 4.85 -6.77 -14.07
C GLY A 27 5.55 -6.03 -15.22
N VAL A 28 6.86 -5.80 -15.09
CA VAL A 28 7.67 -5.17 -16.16
C VAL A 28 7.71 -6.04 -17.41
N LEU A 29 7.97 -7.34 -17.26
CA LEU A 29 8.00 -8.28 -18.38
C LEU A 29 6.65 -8.37 -19.08
N PHE A 30 5.56 -8.49 -18.30
CA PHE A 30 4.21 -8.51 -18.86
C PHE A 30 3.90 -7.21 -19.62
N SER A 31 4.27 -6.06 -19.05
CA SER A 31 4.06 -4.77 -19.72
C SER A 31 4.88 -4.67 -21.01
N ALA A 32 6.11 -5.16 -21.03
CA ALA A 32 6.97 -5.13 -22.21
C ALA A 32 6.40 -5.98 -23.36
N VAL A 33 5.89 -7.17 -23.06
CA VAL A 33 5.30 -8.09 -24.06
C VAL A 33 3.95 -7.56 -24.58
N THR A 34 3.14 -6.96 -23.72
CA THR A 34 1.80 -6.48 -24.06
C THR A 34 1.77 -5.02 -24.50
N PHE A 35 2.95 -4.37 -24.53
CA PHE A 35 3.07 -2.95 -24.84
C PHE A 35 2.51 -2.61 -26.22
N SER A 36 1.60 -1.65 -26.23
CA SER A 36 1.17 -0.93 -27.42
C SER A 36 0.86 0.51 -27.01
N ARG A 37 1.17 1.46 -27.88
CA ARG A 37 0.90 2.88 -27.59
C ARG A 37 -0.55 3.15 -27.25
N GLU A 38 -1.46 2.41 -27.88
CA GLU A 38 -2.91 2.49 -27.66
C GLU A 38 -3.33 1.84 -26.33
N ARG A 39 -2.54 0.88 -25.83
CA ARG A 39 -2.85 0.10 -24.61
C ARG A 39 -2.24 0.71 -23.33
N THR A 40 -1.49 1.80 -23.44
CA THR A 40 -0.86 2.44 -22.26
C THR A 40 -1.90 2.79 -21.18
N LEU A 41 -3.05 3.32 -21.59
CA LEU A 41 -4.14 3.65 -20.67
C LEU A 41 -4.80 2.40 -20.05
N LEU A 42 -4.85 1.30 -20.80
CA LEU A 42 -5.33 0.00 -20.30
C LEU A 42 -4.42 -0.54 -19.20
N HIS A 43 -3.09 -0.42 -19.36
CA HIS A 43 -2.13 -0.81 -18.31
C HIS A 43 -2.32 0.00 -17.02
N LEU A 44 -2.59 1.31 -17.14
CA LEU A 44 -2.90 2.16 -15.98
C LEU A 44 -4.16 1.70 -15.24
N VAL A 45 -5.24 1.41 -16.00
CA VAL A 45 -6.50 0.93 -15.44
C VAL A 45 -6.31 -0.42 -14.76
N LEU A 46 -5.60 -1.34 -15.41
CA LEU A 46 -5.30 -2.66 -14.85
C LEU A 46 -4.44 -2.54 -13.58
N ALA A 47 -3.41 -1.68 -13.60
CA ALA A 47 -2.58 -1.43 -12.42
C ALA A 47 -3.40 -0.88 -11.24
N SER A 48 -4.28 0.10 -11.48
CA SER A 48 -5.17 0.66 -10.46
C SER A 48 -6.12 -0.39 -9.89
N PHE A 49 -6.64 -1.26 -10.74
CA PHE A 49 -7.52 -2.37 -10.33
C PHE A 49 -6.79 -3.39 -9.45
N LEU A 50 -5.56 -3.75 -9.81
CA LEU A 50 -4.73 -4.67 -9.01
C LEU A 50 -4.37 -4.07 -7.65
N ILE A 51 -4.05 -2.77 -7.59
CA ILE A 51 -3.81 -2.07 -6.32
C ILE A 51 -5.08 -2.07 -5.46
N LEU A 52 -6.25 -1.89 -6.06
CA LEU A 52 -7.53 -1.96 -5.33
C LEU A 52 -7.77 -3.34 -4.72
N ILE A 53 -7.54 -4.42 -5.49
CA ILE A 53 -7.65 -5.80 -4.98
C ILE A 53 -6.67 -6.02 -3.84
N ALA A 54 -5.40 -5.65 -4.02
CA ALA A 54 -4.37 -5.80 -3.01
C ALA A 54 -4.72 -5.05 -1.71
N SER A 55 -5.23 -3.81 -1.83
CA SER A 55 -5.67 -3.03 -0.68
C SER A 55 -6.86 -3.67 0.04
N LYS A 56 -7.76 -4.32 -0.69
CA LYS A 56 -8.89 -5.05 -0.05
C LYS A 56 -8.43 -6.34 0.65
N LEU A 57 -7.43 -7.02 0.13
CA LEU A 57 -6.83 -8.18 0.82
C LEU A 57 -6.18 -7.80 2.15
N ASP A 58 -5.59 -6.61 2.23
CA ASP A 58 -4.92 -6.10 3.44
C ASP A 58 -5.87 -5.32 4.38
N ALA A 59 -7.14 -5.09 4.02
CA ALA A 59 -8.05 -4.21 4.78
C ALA A 59 -8.55 -4.79 6.12
N HIS A 60 -8.34 -6.08 6.38
CA HIS A 60 -8.85 -6.77 7.57
C HIS A 60 -7.74 -7.46 8.37
N LEU A 61 -6.63 -6.77 8.56
CA LEU A 61 -5.51 -7.30 9.32
C LEU A 61 -5.83 -7.30 10.82
N THR A 62 -5.36 -8.34 11.51
CA THR A 62 -5.49 -8.55 12.95
C THR A 62 -4.13 -8.39 13.64
N SER A 63 -4.11 -8.43 14.98
CA SER A 63 -2.86 -8.31 15.75
C SER A 63 -1.88 -9.48 15.57
N ASP A 64 -2.30 -10.61 15.00
CA ASP A 64 -1.47 -11.80 14.72
C ASP A 64 -0.84 -11.81 13.32
N ILE A 65 -0.46 -10.63 12.84
CA ILE A 65 0.11 -10.44 11.51
C ILE A 65 1.51 -11.06 11.42
N ARG A 66 1.72 -11.78 10.31
CA ARG A 66 3.04 -12.28 9.89
C ARG A 66 3.38 -11.76 8.50
N PRO A 67 4.66 -11.66 8.10
CA PRO A 67 5.06 -11.20 6.76
C PRO A 67 4.41 -12.00 5.63
N GLN A 68 4.14 -13.30 5.86
CA GLN A 68 3.51 -14.19 4.88
C GLN A 68 2.09 -13.76 4.50
N ASN A 69 1.36 -13.12 5.42
CA ASN A 69 0.00 -12.63 5.16
C ASN A 69 -0.02 -11.55 4.05
N PHE A 70 1.11 -10.87 3.84
CA PHE A 70 1.26 -9.83 2.83
C PHE A 70 1.78 -10.32 1.48
N TYR A 71 2.14 -11.59 1.34
CA TYR A 71 2.77 -12.07 0.11
C TYR A 71 1.90 -11.84 -1.13
N HIS A 72 0.61 -12.15 -1.06
CA HIS A 72 -0.32 -11.97 -2.18
C HIS A 72 -0.57 -10.50 -2.51
N SER A 73 -0.84 -9.69 -1.51
CA SER A 73 -1.10 -8.26 -1.70
C SER A 73 0.13 -7.52 -2.19
N GLN A 74 1.30 -7.78 -1.61
CA GLN A 74 2.56 -7.15 -2.01
C GLN A 74 3.03 -7.61 -3.40
N PHE A 75 2.76 -8.87 -3.77
CA PHE A 75 2.97 -9.33 -5.14
C PHE A 75 2.12 -8.53 -6.14
N LEU A 76 0.82 -8.37 -5.85
CA LEU A 76 -0.10 -7.62 -6.72
C LEU A 76 0.29 -6.15 -6.82
N ILE A 77 0.67 -5.51 -5.71
CA ILE A 77 1.13 -4.11 -5.71
C ILE A 77 2.42 -3.96 -6.52
N ALA A 78 3.38 -4.87 -6.32
CA ALA A 78 4.66 -4.84 -7.03
C ALA A 78 4.46 -5.11 -8.53
N PHE A 79 3.62 -6.06 -8.88
CA PHE A 79 3.23 -6.34 -10.27
C PHE A 79 2.55 -5.13 -10.92
N ALA A 80 1.61 -4.48 -10.23
CA ALA A 80 0.93 -3.28 -10.70
C ALA A 80 1.91 -2.12 -10.93
N ASN A 81 2.89 -1.95 -10.05
CA ASN A 81 3.95 -0.95 -10.21
C ASN A 81 4.80 -1.24 -11.47
N GLY A 82 5.22 -2.48 -11.67
CA GLY A 82 5.95 -2.89 -12.87
C GLY A 82 5.13 -2.69 -14.15
N LEU A 83 3.85 -3.02 -14.09
CA LEU A 83 2.90 -2.84 -15.19
C LEU A 83 2.71 -1.37 -15.59
N PHE A 84 2.76 -0.45 -14.63
CA PHE A 84 2.62 0.98 -14.87
C PHE A 84 3.94 1.63 -15.34
N ILE A 85 5.06 1.33 -14.68
CA ILE A 85 6.36 1.95 -14.95
C ILE A 85 6.86 1.58 -16.34
N GLY A 86 6.68 0.34 -16.79
CA GLY A 86 7.16 -0.14 -18.10
C GLY A 86 6.68 0.71 -19.27
N PRO A 87 5.37 0.85 -19.51
CA PRO A 87 4.82 1.68 -20.59
C PRO A 87 5.22 3.17 -20.47
N LEU A 88 5.26 3.69 -19.25
CA LEU A 88 5.63 5.10 -19.02
C LEU A 88 7.06 5.39 -19.46
N LEU A 89 8.00 4.49 -19.10
CA LEU A 89 9.39 4.60 -19.55
C LEU A 89 9.52 4.46 -21.07
N LEU A 90 8.85 3.47 -21.66
CA LEU A 90 8.93 3.22 -23.10
C LEU A 90 8.39 4.39 -23.92
N VAL A 91 7.26 4.98 -23.53
CA VAL A 91 6.67 6.14 -24.21
C VAL A 91 7.54 7.38 -24.03
N GLY A 92 7.96 7.65 -22.79
CA GLY A 92 8.77 8.83 -22.48
C GLY A 92 10.14 8.77 -23.14
N PHE A 93 10.82 7.63 -23.03
CA PHE A 93 12.12 7.40 -23.65
C PHE A 93 12.03 7.46 -25.17
N GLY A 94 11.03 6.81 -25.76
CA GLY A 94 10.83 6.82 -27.22
C GLY A 94 10.51 8.21 -27.79
N ARG A 95 9.85 9.08 -27.03
CA ARG A 95 9.64 10.48 -27.42
C ARG A 95 10.94 11.29 -27.33
N ALA A 96 11.64 11.17 -26.20
CA ALA A 96 12.90 11.89 -25.99
C ALA A 96 13.96 11.53 -27.05
N LEU A 97 14.06 10.23 -27.41
CA LEU A 97 15.01 9.75 -28.42
C LEU A 97 14.73 10.31 -29.83
N LYS A 98 13.46 10.56 -30.14
CA LYS A 98 13.07 11.13 -31.45
C LYS A 98 13.49 12.58 -31.61
N GLU A 99 13.61 13.34 -30.50
CA GLU A 99 14.01 14.74 -30.56
C GLU A 99 15.52 14.88 -30.55
N SER A 100 16.22 14.35 -29.57
CA SER A 100 17.68 14.26 -29.55
C SER A 100 18.20 13.41 -28.40
N PRO A 101 19.45 12.90 -28.44
CA PRO A 101 20.07 12.17 -27.33
C PRO A 101 20.14 12.99 -26.02
N ALA A 102 20.26 14.32 -26.09
CA ALA A 102 20.26 15.17 -24.90
C ALA A 102 18.92 15.18 -24.17
N HIS A 103 17.80 15.08 -24.89
CA HIS A 103 16.45 14.99 -24.28
C HIS A 103 16.25 13.68 -23.52
N VAL A 104 16.95 12.61 -23.87
CA VAL A 104 16.93 11.35 -23.14
C VAL A 104 17.48 11.52 -21.74
N VAL A 105 18.62 12.20 -21.60
CA VAL A 105 19.22 12.49 -20.28
C VAL A 105 18.27 13.34 -19.44
N THR A 106 17.70 14.38 -20.02
CA THR A 106 16.72 15.25 -19.35
C THR A 106 15.49 14.45 -18.90
N PHE A 107 14.97 13.57 -19.75
CA PHE A 107 13.84 12.69 -19.40
C PHE A 107 14.18 11.78 -18.21
N ILE A 108 15.35 11.13 -18.22
CA ILE A 108 15.76 10.23 -17.13
C ILE A 108 15.87 11.01 -15.81
N VAL A 109 16.49 12.19 -15.82
CA VAL A 109 16.64 13.04 -14.64
C VAL A 109 15.27 13.48 -14.10
N LEU A 110 14.40 14.00 -14.94
CA LEU A 110 13.05 14.44 -14.56
C LEU A 110 12.20 13.27 -14.06
N PHE A 111 12.25 12.13 -14.74
CA PHE A 111 11.53 10.93 -14.34
C PHE A 111 11.99 10.45 -12.96
N SER A 112 13.31 10.32 -12.74
CA SER A 112 13.89 9.91 -11.46
C SER A 112 13.57 10.90 -10.34
N ALA A 113 13.66 12.20 -10.62
CA ALA A 113 13.28 13.24 -9.66
C ALA A 113 11.80 13.13 -9.26
N THR A 114 10.90 13.00 -10.24
CA THR A 114 9.45 12.85 -10.00
C THR A 114 9.13 11.60 -9.18
N GLN A 115 9.78 10.46 -9.47
CA GLN A 115 9.63 9.23 -8.70
C GLN A 115 10.09 9.40 -7.26
N ASN A 116 11.25 10.00 -7.04
CA ASN A 116 11.79 10.23 -5.70
C ASN A 116 10.91 11.20 -4.89
N PHE A 117 10.53 12.34 -5.47
CA PHE A 117 9.65 13.30 -4.81
C PHE A 117 8.27 12.71 -4.52
N GLY A 118 7.68 12.00 -5.48
CA GLY A 118 6.41 11.30 -5.28
C GLY A 118 6.48 10.27 -4.15
N GLY A 119 7.55 9.49 -4.10
CA GLY A 119 7.81 8.52 -3.04
C GLY A 119 7.97 9.17 -1.67
N LEU A 120 8.73 10.27 -1.57
CA LEU A 120 8.94 11.00 -0.32
C LEU A 120 7.64 11.65 0.18
N ILE A 121 6.90 12.34 -0.69
CA ILE A 121 5.61 12.97 -0.35
C ILE A 121 4.61 11.91 0.08
N GLY A 122 4.46 10.84 -0.71
CA GLY A 122 3.54 9.75 -0.41
C GLY A 122 3.87 9.06 0.92
N SER A 123 5.14 8.69 1.14
CA SER A 123 5.56 8.04 2.37
C SER A 123 5.40 8.94 3.60
N SER A 124 5.69 10.24 3.47
CA SER A 124 5.52 11.21 4.56
C SER A 124 4.04 11.38 4.90
N PHE A 125 3.16 11.47 3.91
CA PHE A 125 1.72 11.57 4.09
C PHE A 125 1.19 10.32 4.82
N TYR A 126 1.48 9.12 4.31
CA TYR A 126 1.01 7.87 4.93
C TYR A 126 1.55 7.68 6.34
N ASN A 127 2.81 7.97 6.60
CA ASN A 127 3.40 7.88 7.94
C ASN A 127 2.76 8.87 8.92
N THR A 128 2.49 10.09 8.48
CA THR A 128 1.83 11.11 9.30
C THR A 128 0.39 10.74 9.60
N TYR A 129 -0.35 10.29 8.61
CA TYR A 129 -1.72 9.82 8.75
C TYR A 129 -1.80 8.63 9.70
N GLN A 130 -0.94 7.62 9.51
CA GLN A 130 -0.88 6.44 10.40
C GLN A 130 -0.55 6.82 11.84
N LYS A 131 0.45 7.70 12.07
CA LYS A 131 0.79 8.17 13.42
C LYS A 131 -0.37 8.86 14.10
N ARG A 132 -1.07 9.74 13.39
CA ARG A 132 -2.24 10.45 13.91
C ARG A 132 -3.35 9.48 14.30
N GLN A 133 -3.68 8.54 13.43
CA GLN A 133 -4.71 7.53 13.72
C GLN A 133 -4.30 6.61 14.88
N THR A 134 -3.02 6.22 14.95
CA THR A 134 -2.51 5.46 16.10
C THR A 134 -2.73 6.20 17.41
N GLN A 135 -2.45 7.52 17.47
CA GLN A 135 -2.68 8.33 18.66
C GLN A 135 -4.18 8.40 19.04
N VAL A 136 -5.05 8.55 18.06
CA VAL A 136 -6.51 8.55 18.27
C VAL A 136 -6.96 7.21 18.87
N TYR A 137 -6.54 6.10 18.30
CA TYR A 137 -6.89 4.78 18.82
C TYR A 137 -6.25 4.47 20.17
N GLN A 138 -5.03 4.94 20.43
CA GLN A 138 -4.42 4.84 21.77
C GLN A 138 -5.22 5.58 22.82
N MET A 139 -5.66 6.81 22.52
CA MET A 139 -6.51 7.58 23.45
C MET A 139 -7.86 6.90 23.68
N ASP A 140 -8.47 6.37 22.64
CA ASP A 140 -9.74 5.66 22.75
C ASP A 140 -9.60 4.37 23.60
N ILE A 141 -8.57 3.59 23.35
CA ILE A 141 -8.28 2.40 24.15
C ILE A 141 -7.97 2.79 25.60
N SER A 142 -7.16 3.82 25.84
CA SER A 142 -6.83 4.30 27.19
C SER A 142 -8.08 4.77 27.95
N ARG A 143 -8.97 5.49 27.30
CA ARG A 143 -10.26 5.90 27.90
C ARG A 143 -11.13 4.74 28.33
N ASN A 144 -11.12 3.66 27.54
CA ASN A 144 -11.86 2.46 27.87
C ASN A 144 -11.16 1.63 28.95
N LEU A 145 -9.83 1.74 29.06
CA LEU A 145 -9.04 1.09 30.13
C LEU A 145 -9.19 1.78 31.49
N GLU A 146 -9.41 3.09 31.53
CA GLU A 146 -9.65 3.86 32.76
C GLU A 146 -11.06 3.65 33.34
N ARG A 147 -12.02 3.22 32.55
CA ARG A 147 -13.34 2.78 33.04
C ARG A 147 -13.18 1.37 33.58
N THR A 148 -13.48 1.21 34.84
CA THR A 148 -13.46 -0.03 35.65
C THR A 148 -14.21 -1.18 34.92
N ASP A 149 -13.60 -1.70 33.87
CA ASP A 149 -14.16 -2.81 33.08
C ASP A 149 -13.67 -4.11 33.71
N PRO A 150 -14.58 -4.97 34.20
CA PRO A 150 -14.23 -6.29 34.76
C PRO A 150 -13.37 -7.14 33.82
N THR A 151 -13.47 -6.93 32.51
CA THR A 151 -12.69 -7.64 31.49
C THR A 151 -11.21 -7.30 31.55
N ILE A 152 -10.89 -6.07 31.94
CA ILE A 152 -9.49 -5.59 32.08
C ILE A 152 -8.85 -6.22 33.30
N ASP A 153 -9.56 -6.24 34.42
CA ASP A 153 -9.13 -6.92 35.66
C ASP A 153 -8.88 -8.40 35.41
N GLN A 154 -9.75 -9.07 34.66
CA GLN A 154 -9.54 -10.46 34.28
C GLN A 154 -8.31 -10.66 33.40
N ARG A 155 -8.08 -9.81 32.40
CA ARG A 155 -6.88 -9.87 31.57
C ARG A 155 -5.62 -9.57 32.35
N LEU A 156 -5.65 -8.58 33.24
CA LEU A 156 -4.53 -8.27 34.10
C LEU A 156 -4.17 -9.46 35.00
N LYS A 157 -5.17 -10.09 35.63
CA LYS A 157 -4.98 -11.31 36.42
C LYS A 157 -4.45 -12.47 35.58
N GLN A 158 -4.90 -12.65 34.34
CA GLN A 158 -4.38 -13.66 33.42
C GLN A 158 -2.90 -13.41 33.06
N TYR A 159 -2.51 -12.16 32.83
CA TYR A 159 -1.09 -11.82 32.58
C TYR A 159 -0.25 -11.99 33.85
N GLN A 160 -0.76 -11.60 35.02
CA GLN A 160 -0.09 -11.86 36.30
C GLN A 160 0.11 -13.37 36.52
N ALA A 161 -0.93 -14.17 36.35
CA ALA A 161 -0.83 -15.63 36.49
C ALA A 161 0.20 -16.27 35.51
N LYS A 162 0.41 -15.65 34.35
CA LYS A 162 1.39 -16.10 33.37
C LYS A 162 2.84 -15.79 33.79
N PHE A 163 3.07 -14.69 34.51
CA PHE A 163 4.39 -14.25 34.93
C PHE A 163 4.77 -14.70 36.35
N SER A 164 3.75 -14.89 37.23
CA SER A 164 3.90 -15.31 38.62
C SER A 164 4.81 -16.53 38.86
N PRO A 165 4.85 -17.55 37.99
CA PRO A 165 5.78 -18.68 38.18
C PRO A 165 7.26 -18.29 38.08
N ASN A 166 7.58 -17.18 37.42
CA ASN A 166 8.95 -16.77 37.13
C ASN A 166 9.38 -15.51 37.90
N ILE A 167 8.46 -14.84 38.59
CA ILE A 167 8.70 -13.57 39.29
C ILE A 167 8.22 -13.71 40.74
N ALA A 168 9.16 -13.69 41.67
CA ALA A 168 8.87 -13.85 43.09
C ALA A 168 8.34 -12.54 43.76
N ASP A 169 8.56 -11.39 43.12
CA ASP A 169 8.16 -10.07 43.61
C ASP A 169 6.80 -9.66 43.02
N PRO A 170 5.73 -9.53 43.85
CA PRO A 170 4.40 -9.16 43.39
C PRO A 170 4.34 -7.78 42.69
N VAL A 171 5.23 -6.85 43.06
CA VAL A 171 5.29 -5.52 42.46
C VAL A 171 5.86 -5.58 41.05
N GLN A 172 6.89 -6.40 40.83
CA GLN A 172 7.45 -6.63 39.52
C GLN A 172 6.49 -7.39 38.60
N ASP A 173 5.76 -8.36 39.14
CA ASP A 173 4.73 -9.10 38.39
C ASP A 173 3.62 -8.19 37.88
N GLN A 174 3.10 -7.30 38.75
CA GLN A 174 2.11 -6.29 38.35
C GLN A 174 2.63 -5.31 37.31
N LEU A 175 3.88 -4.84 37.47
CA LEU A 175 4.52 -3.94 36.50
C LEU A 175 4.66 -4.62 35.13
N GLN A 176 5.08 -5.88 35.09
CA GLN A 176 5.25 -6.65 33.86
C GLN A 176 3.89 -6.92 33.17
N ALA A 177 2.86 -7.25 33.94
CA ALA A 177 1.51 -7.45 33.43
C ALA A 177 0.93 -6.16 32.82
N THR A 178 1.12 -5.02 33.51
CA THR A 178 0.68 -3.70 33.01
C THR A 178 1.43 -3.30 31.75
N LYS A 179 2.73 -3.54 31.71
CA LYS A 179 3.56 -3.29 30.51
C LYS A 179 3.09 -4.13 29.31
N THR A 180 2.79 -5.40 29.52
CA THR A 180 2.30 -6.30 28.48
C THR A 180 0.93 -5.87 27.97
N LEU A 181 0.03 -5.47 28.87
CA LEU A 181 -1.28 -4.92 28.50
C LEU A 181 -1.15 -3.66 27.65
N SER A 182 -0.30 -2.71 28.07
CA SER A 182 -0.01 -1.50 27.31
C SER A 182 0.59 -1.76 25.94
N GLN A 183 1.51 -2.71 25.84
CA GLN A 183 2.09 -3.13 24.57
C GLN A 183 1.05 -3.75 23.64
N THR A 184 0.16 -4.58 24.16
CA THR A 184 -0.93 -5.20 23.39
C THR A 184 -1.91 -4.13 22.90
N ALA A 185 -2.29 -3.18 23.74
CA ALA A 185 -3.14 -2.05 23.39
C ALA A 185 -2.50 -1.18 22.28
N ASN A 186 -1.21 -0.88 22.43
CA ASN A 186 -0.47 -0.12 21.42
C ASN A 186 -0.39 -0.87 20.08
N ARG A 187 -0.18 -2.17 20.10
CA ARG A 187 -0.16 -3.01 18.90
C ARG A 187 -1.52 -3.01 18.20
N GLU A 188 -2.60 -3.13 18.95
CA GLU A 188 -3.96 -3.05 18.42
C GLU A 188 -4.26 -1.68 17.78
N ALA A 189 -3.88 -0.59 18.45
CA ALA A 189 -4.02 0.76 17.91
C ALA A 189 -3.27 0.94 16.58
N GLN A 190 -2.06 0.39 16.48
CA GLN A 190 -1.27 0.44 15.24
C GLN A 190 -1.91 -0.36 14.11
N VAL A 191 -2.50 -1.53 14.40
CA VAL A 191 -3.19 -2.34 13.39
C VAL A 191 -4.42 -1.62 12.86
N ARG A 192 -5.24 -1.04 13.74
CA ARG A 192 -6.41 -0.25 13.32
C ARG A 192 -6.01 0.94 12.46
N ALA A 193 -5.00 1.70 12.90
CA ALA A 193 -4.46 2.82 12.13
C ALA A 193 -3.92 2.39 10.75
N TYR A 194 -3.30 1.24 10.66
CA TYR A 194 -2.83 0.68 9.39
C TYR A 194 -3.98 0.29 8.47
N ASN A 195 -5.04 -0.31 9.00
CA ASN A 195 -6.25 -0.64 8.24
C ASN A 195 -6.90 0.64 7.66
N ASP A 196 -6.90 1.75 8.40
CA ASP A 196 -7.39 3.04 7.89
C ASP A 196 -6.54 3.58 6.74
N VAL A 197 -5.21 3.44 6.83
CA VAL A 197 -4.28 3.80 5.74
C VAL A 197 -4.59 2.97 4.48
N ILE A 198 -4.82 1.67 4.64
CA ILE A 198 -5.16 0.78 3.52
C ILE A 198 -6.51 1.14 2.91
N ASN A 199 -7.50 1.46 3.73
CA ASN A 199 -8.80 1.92 3.25
C ASN A 199 -8.67 3.24 2.47
N PHE A 200 -7.86 4.18 2.94
CA PHE A 200 -7.56 5.40 2.20
C PHE A 200 -6.89 5.09 0.85
N ASN A 201 -5.90 4.19 0.83
CA ASN A 201 -5.26 3.74 -0.41
C ASN A 201 -6.27 3.11 -1.39
N SER A 202 -7.25 2.34 -0.87
CA SER A 202 -8.34 1.78 -1.68
C SER A 202 -9.18 2.87 -2.35
N ILE A 203 -9.48 3.97 -1.64
CA ILE A 203 -10.23 5.11 -2.19
C ILE A 203 -9.44 5.76 -3.33
N VAL A 204 -8.14 6.00 -3.12
CA VAL A 204 -7.26 6.57 -4.17
C VAL A 204 -7.22 5.65 -5.40
N ALA A 205 -7.10 4.33 -5.20
CA ALA A 205 -7.09 3.35 -6.28
C ALA A 205 -8.43 3.34 -7.05
N ILE A 206 -9.57 3.46 -6.38
CA ILE A 206 -10.90 3.57 -7.02
C ILE A 206 -10.97 4.84 -7.87
N VAL A 207 -10.53 5.98 -7.36
CA VAL A 207 -10.55 7.25 -8.09
C VAL A 207 -9.70 7.15 -9.36
N LEU A 208 -8.50 6.59 -9.26
CA LEU A 208 -7.61 6.40 -10.41
C LEU A 208 -8.19 5.40 -11.43
N PHE A 209 -8.81 4.32 -10.95
CA PHE A 209 -9.46 3.33 -11.80
C PHE A 209 -10.62 3.94 -12.59
N LEU A 210 -11.52 4.66 -11.91
CA LEU A 210 -12.65 5.33 -12.54
C LEU A 210 -12.19 6.42 -13.53
N TRP A 211 -11.20 7.21 -13.16
CA TRP A 211 -10.59 8.20 -14.04
C TRP A 211 -10.02 7.56 -15.31
N GLY A 212 -9.31 6.46 -15.16
CA GLY A 212 -8.76 5.70 -16.29
C GLY A 212 -9.84 5.14 -17.20
N LEU A 213 -10.92 4.55 -16.64
CA LEU A 213 -12.08 4.07 -17.40
C LEU A 213 -12.77 5.19 -18.17
N CYS A 214 -13.01 6.34 -17.53
CA CYS A 214 -13.59 7.50 -18.20
C CYS A 214 -12.76 7.94 -19.40
N ASN A 215 -11.43 7.96 -19.26
CA ASN A 215 -10.55 8.31 -20.38
C ASN A 215 -10.59 7.28 -21.53
N ILE A 216 -10.69 5.98 -21.23
CA ILE A 216 -10.85 4.95 -22.27
C ILE A 216 -12.18 5.13 -23.03
N ILE A 217 -13.27 5.34 -22.29
CA ILE A 217 -14.60 5.55 -22.89
C ILE A 217 -14.58 6.81 -23.76
N TRP A 218 -14.02 7.90 -23.25
CA TRP A 218 -13.91 9.17 -23.96
C TRP A 218 -13.09 9.04 -25.26
N ALA A 219 -11.95 8.37 -25.22
CA ALA A 219 -11.11 8.12 -26.40
C ALA A 219 -11.88 7.33 -27.48
N LYS A 220 -12.58 6.25 -27.06
CA LYS A 220 -13.42 5.46 -27.98
C LYS A 220 -14.57 6.29 -28.58
N TYR A 221 -15.21 7.13 -27.78
CA TYR A 221 -16.28 8.02 -28.25
C TYR A 221 -15.79 9.00 -29.31
N LEU A 222 -14.62 9.62 -29.10
CA LEU A 222 -14.02 10.52 -30.09
C LEU A 222 -13.71 9.81 -31.41
N THR A 223 -13.09 8.63 -31.35
CA THR A 223 -12.83 7.83 -32.55
C THR A 223 -14.10 7.41 -33.30
N TYR A 224 -15.16 7.10 -32.58
CA TYR A 224 -16.46 6.78 -33.17
C TYR A 224 -17.09 8.00 -33.87
N ARG A 225 -17.03 9.16 -33.23
CA ARG A 225 -17.53 10.43 -33.80
C ARG A 225 -16.80 10.82 -35.06
N GLU A 226 -15.47 10.68 -35.10
CA GLU A 226 -14.64 10.95 -36.29
C GLU A 226 -15.03 10.06 -37.47
N LYS A 227 -15.30 8.78 -37.22
CA LYS A 227 -15.77 7.86 -38.28
C LYS A 227 -17.14 8.26 -38.85
N LEU A 228 -18.06 8.72 -38.01
CA LEU A 228 -19.38 9.20 -38.47
C LEU A 228 -19.24 10.46 -39.32
N THR A 229 -18.42 11.42 -38.94
CA THR A 229 -18.22 12.63 -39.73
C THR A 229 -17.51 12.34 -41.06
N ALA A 230 -16.55 11.42 -41.09
CA ALA A 230 -15.89 11.01 -42.35
C ALA A 230 -16.86 10.32 -43.31
N SER A 231 -17.80 9.52 -42.81
CA SER A 231 -18.81 8.84 -43.65
C SER A 231 -19.86 9.81 -44.24
N SER A 232 -20.16 10.90 -43.52
CA SER A 232 -21.11 11.93 -43.98
C SER A 232 -20.54 12.90 -45.04
N THR A 233 -19.22 13.00 -45.15
CA THR A 233 -18.53 13.85 -46.17
C THR A 233 -18.20 13.11 -47.46
N SER A 234 -18.39 11.76 -47.49
CA SER A 234 -18.12 10.92 -48.64
C SER A 234 -19.43 10.57 -49.47
N SER A 235 -20.55 11.01 -48.99
CA SER A 235 -21.86 10.91 -49.67
C SER A 235 -22.25 12.25 -50.32
#